data_30d4b3f36fbf2292436143e65bdff8c9
#
_entry.id   30d4b3f36fbf2292436143e65bdff8c9
#
_cell.length_a   1.000
_cell.length_b   1.000
_cell.length_c   1.000
_cell.angle_alpha   90.00
_cell.angle_beta   90.00
_cell.angle_gamma   90.00
#
_symmetry.space_group_name_H-M   'P 1'
#
loop_
_entity.id
_entity.type
_entity.pdbx_description
1 polymer ?
#
loop_
_entity_poly.entity_id
_entity_poly.type
_entity_poly.pdbx_seq_one_letter_code
_entity_poly.pdbx_strand_id
1 'polypeptide(L)'
;TLPITLDQMIYHASSVIRGVTRALVVVDLPFGTYQSDPKKALRSATRIMKESGAHAIKLEGGKEEAESIRRIVNAGIPVMGHLGLTPQSIHQFGGFGLRAKEEAEAQKLKEDAKLLEQLGCFAIVLEKIPAALAEEVAKSVRIPIIGIGAGNGVDGQVLVMHDMLGMSNEFHPKFLRKYANLQEVINEAVTHYIA
;
A
#
# COMPACT_ATOMS: atom_id res chain seq x y z
N THR A 1 3.18 4.83 10.03
CA THR A 1 3.50 5.16 8.62
C THR A 1 3.95 6.61 8.43
N LEU A 2 3.25 7.59 9.00
CA LEU A 2 3.59 9.02 8.79
C LEU A 2 5.00 9.43 9.23
N PRO A 3 5.54 8.97 10.38
CA PRO A 3 6.85 9.43 10.87
C PRO A 3 8.05 8.84 10.12
N ILE A 4 7.87 7.78 9.33
CA ILE A 4 9.01 7.10 8.68
C ILE A 4 9.70 8.02 7.67
N THR A 5 11.03 8.08 7.73
CA THR A 5 11.85 8.83 6.78
C THR A 5 12.18 8.00 5.53
N LEU A 6 12.63 8.66 4.46
CA LEU A 6 13.08 7.98 3.26
C LEU A 6 14.28 7.05 3.54
N ASP A 7 15.21 7.47 4.39
CA ASP A 7 16.38 6.66 4.75
C ASP A 7 16.01 5.41 5.54
N GLN A 8 15.06 5.54 6.48
CA GLN A 8 14.52 4.39 7.20
C GLN A 8 13.79 3.42 6.27
N MET A 9 13.01 3.94 5.31
CA MET A 9 12.33 3.09 4.33
C MET A 9 13.33 2.33 3.44
N ILE A 10 14.40 2.99 2.99
CA ILE A 10 15.49 2.35 2.23
C ILE A 10 16.18 1.27 3.06
N TYR A 11 16.44 1.53 4.33
CA TYR A 11 17.02 0.55 5.25
C TYR A 11 16.14 -0.72 5.36
N HIS A 12 14.85 -0.55 5.59
CA HIS A 12 13.90 -1.67 5.66
C HIS A 12 13.78 -2.40 4.33
N ALA A 13 13.66 -1.67 3.22
CA ALA A 13 13.58 -2.25 1.89
C ALA A 13 14.83 -3.09 1.56
N SER A 14 16.02 -2.60 1.87
CA SER A 14 17.28 -3.35 1.71
C SER A 14 17.30 -4.65 2.52
N SER A 15 16.71 -4.62 3.72
CA SER A 15 16.59 -5.82 4.57
C SER A 15 15.65 -6.86 3.94
N VAL A 16 14.51 -6.42 3.39
CA VAL A 16 13.56 -7.29 2.69
C VAL A 16 14.19 -7.89 1.43
N ILE A 17 14.87 -7.08 0.63
CA ILE A 17 15.55 -7.54 -0.61
C ILE A 17 16.56 -8.64 -0.33
N ARG A 18 17.34 -8.54 0.76
CA ARG A 18 18.28 -9.61 1.13
C ARG A 18 17.62 -10.94 1.49
N GLY A 19 16.38 -10.90 1.96
CA GLY A 19 15.63 -12.10 2.38
C GLY A 19 14.68 -12.67 1.31
N VAL A 20 14.41 -11.92 0.24
CA VAL A 20 13.43 -12.31 -0.79
C VAL A 20 14.14 -12.80 -2.04
N THR A 21 13.80 -14.02 -2.50
CA THR A 21 14.39 -14.62 -3.71
C THR A 21 13.42 -14.72 -4.88
N ARG A 22 12.10 -14.67 -4.65
CA ARG A 22 11.10 -14.96 -5.68
C ARG A 22 10.00 -13.91 -5.83
N ALA A 23 9.63 -13.22 -4.74
CA ALA A 23 8.54 -12.25 -4.78
C ALA A 23 9.00 -10.90 -5.33
N LEU A 24 8.07 -10.19 -5.98
CA LEU A 24 8.25 -8.78 -6.34
C LEU A 24 8.28 -7.93 -5.07
N VAL A 25 9.31 -7.14 -4.88
CA VAL A 25 9.43 -6.20 -3.76
C VAL A 25 9.03 -4.82 -4.22
N VAL A 26 7.93 -4.31 -3.66
CA VAL A 26 7.39 -2.98 -3.92
C VAL A 26 7.57 -2.14 -2.66
N VAL A 27 8.14 -0.95 -2.77
CA VAL A 27 8.48 -0.09 -1.64
C VAL A 27 7.64 1.17 -1.65
N ASP A 28 7.00 1.49 -0.52
CA ASP A 28 6.20 2.70 -0.38
C ASP A 28 7.08 3.96 -0.33
N LEU A 29 6.68 4.99 -1.08
CA LEU A 29 7.19 6.33 -0.89
C LEU A 29 6.62 6.89 0.43
N PRO A 30 7.48 7.30 1.41
CA PRO A 30 7.01 7.89 2.66
C PRO A 30 6.26 9.20 2.46
N PHE A 31 5.37 9.49 3.41
CA PHE A 31 4.65 10.77 3.46
C PHE A 31 5.61 11.98 3.36
N GLY A 32 5.23 12.99 2.56
CA GLY A 32 6.04 14.19 2.35
C GLY A 32 7.20 14.03 1.35
N THR A 33 7.38 12.83 0.77
CA THR A 33 8.46 12.60 -0.20
C THR A 33 8.03 12.71 -1.66
N TYR A 34 6.72 12.80 -1.94
CA TYR A 34 6.18 12.84 -3.32
C TYR A 34 5.03 13.83 -3.53
N GLN A 35 4.24 14.16 -2.47
CA GLN A 35 3.01 14.92 -2.61
C GLN A 35 3.22 16.39 -3.01
N SER A 36 4.34 16.99 -2.68
CA SER A 36 4.55 18.43 -2.83
C SER A 36 5.22 18.84 -4.14
N ASP A 37 5.97 17.94 -4.76
CA ASP A 37 6.79 18.26 -5.93
C ASP A 37 7.10 16.98 -6.75
N PRO A 38 6.67 16.91 -8.02
CA PRO A 38 6.97 15.78 -8.91
C PRO A 38 8.47 15.52 -9.12
N LYS A 39 9.33 16.54 -9.05
CA LYS A 39 10.79 16.37 -9.12
C LYS A 39 11.33 15.70 -7.86
N LYS A 40 10.80 16.08 -6.70
CA LYS A 40 11.11 15.42 -5.43
C LYS A 40 10.63 13.98 -5.42
N ALA A 41 9.43 13.71 -5.93
CA ALA A 41 8.89 12.37 -6.08
C ALA A 41 9.83 11.47 -6.89
N LEU A 42 10.29 11.92 -8.05
CA LEU A 42 11.24 11.19 -8.88
C LEU A 42 12.59 10.96 -8.17
N ARG A 43 13.12 11.96 -7.46
CA ARG A 43 14.36 11.81 -6.68
C ARG A 43 14.20 10.74 -5.59
N SER A 44 13.10 10.77 -4.85
CA SER A 44 12.81 9.81 -3.78
C SER A 44 12.66 8.39 -4.34
N ALA A 45 11.90 8.20 -5.42
CA ALA A 45 11.77 6.92 -6.11
C ALA A 45 13.13 6.40 -6.62
N THR A 46 13.93 7.26 -7.25
CA THR A 46 15.27 6.91 -7.73
C THR A 46 16.19 6.46 -6.60
N ARG A 47 16.16 7.13 -5.45
CA ARG A 47 16.93 6.72 -4.28
C ARG A 47 16.52 5.33 -3.79
N ILE A 48 15.22 5.07 -3.63
CA ILE A 48 14.73 3.75 -3.23
C ILE A 48 15.27 2.67 -4.18
N MET A 49 15.07 2.84 -5.49
CA MET A 49 15.51 1.85 -6.48
C MET A 49 17.02 1.60 -6.44
N LYS A 50 17.82 2.65 -6.37
CA LYS A 50 19.29 2.53 -6.40
C LYS A 50 19.91 2.04 -5.11
N GLU A 51 19.36 2.45 -3.97
CA GLU A 51 19.98 2.21 -2.66
C GLU A 51 19.46 0.94 -2.00
N SER A 52 18.23 0.50 -2.30
CA SER A 52 17.66 -0.72 -1.70
C SER A 52 17.69 -1.95 -2.62
N GLY A 53 17.75 -1.76 -3.94
CA GLY A 53 17.57 -2.83 -4.91
C GLY A 53 16.12 -3.28 -5.09
N ALA A 54 15.15 -2.48 -4.65
CA ALA A 54 13.71 -2.75 -4.85
C ALA A 54 13.34 -2.87 -6.33
N HIS A 55 12.24 -3.56 -6.62
CA HIS A 55 11.80 -3.82 -7.99
C HIS A 55 10.79 -2.76 -8.49
N ALA A 56 10.05 -2.15 -7.58
CA ALA A 56 9.03 -1.16 -7.88
C ALA A 56 8.78 -0.26 -6.66
N ILE A 57 8.08 0.85 -6.89
CA ILE A 57 7.60 1.71 -5.80
C ILE A 57 6.07 1.75 -5.75
N LYS A 58 5.52 2.11 -4.57
CA LYS A 58 4.10 2.40 -4.41
C LYS A 58 3.92 3.81 -3.84
N LEU A 59 2.84 4.46 -4.21
CA LEU A 59 2.42 5.74 -3.65
C LEU A 59 0.88 5.83 -3.58
N GLU A 60 0.41 6.66 -2.68
CA GLU A 60 -1.00 6.86 -2.38
C GLU A 60 -1.54 8.08 -3.10
N GLY A 61 -2.76 7.97 -3.65
CA GLY A 61 -3.47 9.03 -4.35
C GLY A 61 -3.71 8.74 -5.83
N GLY A 62 -4.64 9.49 -6.41
CA GLY A 62 -5.07 9.39 -7.80
C GLY A 62 -4.66 10.61 -8.62
N LYS A 63 -5.65 11.39 -9.05
CA LYS A 63 -5.46 12.58 -9.90
C LYS A 63 -4.49 13.60 -9.29
N GLU A 64 -4.47 13.73 -7.98
CA GLU A 64 -3.61 14.66 -7.25
C GLU A 64 -2.12 14.37 -7.47
N GLU A 65 -1.77 13.08 -7.64
CA GLU A 65 -0.39 12.62 -7.81
C GLU A 65 -0.04 12.26 -9.27
N ALA A 66 -0.92 12.57 -10.22
CA ALA A 66 -0.77 12.15 -11.63
C ALA A 66 0.57 12.58 -12.26
N GLU A 67 1.04 13.80 -11.97
CA GLU A 67 2.31 14.29 -12.52
C GLU A 67 3.52 13.60 -11.87
N SER A 68 3.47 13.33 -10.56
CA SER A 68 4.50 12.56 -9.85
C SER A 68 4.61 11.15 -10.43
N ILE A 69 3.48 10.47 -10.62
CA ILE A 69 3.41 9.13 -11.21
C ILE A 69 3.97 9.14 -12.63
N ARG A 70 3.52 10.06 -13.47
CA ARG A 70 3.98 10.17 -14.86
C ARG A 70 5.49 10.32 -14.95
N ARG A 71 6.09 11.17 -14.12
CA ARG A 71 7.54 11.38 -14.11
C ARG A 71 8.32 10.14 -13.69
N ILE A 72 7.82 9.43 -12.69
CA ILE A 72 8.46 8.22 -12.19
C ILE A 72 8.37 7.11 -13.24
N VAL A 73 7.20 6.89 -13.83
CA VAL A 73 7.00 5.89 -14.90
C VAL A 73 7.85 6.20 -16.13
N ASN A 74 7.88 7.47 -16.56
CA ASN A 74 8.70 7.90 -17.72
C ASN A 74 10.21 7.76 -17.48
N ALA A 75 10.64 7.72 -16.23
CA ALA A 75 12.04 7.43 -15.88
C ALA A 75 12.36 5.92 -15.86
N GLY A 76 11.40 5.05 -16.18
CA GLY A 76 11.57 3.60 -16.23
C GLY A 76 11.38 2.90 -14.88
N ILE A 77 10.81 3.57 -13.88
CA ILE A 77 10.55 2.98 -12.56
C ILE A 77 9.11 2.46 -12.53
N PRO A 78 8.87 1.15 -12.28
CA PRO A 78 7.52 0.60 -12.15
C PRO A 78 6.79 1.18 -10.93
N VAL A 79 5.53 1.59 -11.13
CA VAL A 79 4.69 2.21 -10.09
C VAL A 79 3.45 1.39 -9.83
N MET A 80 3.18 1.11 -8.56
CA MET A 80 1.91 0.60 -8.05
C MET A 80 1.12 1.76 -7.44
N GLY A 81 -0.15 1.93 -7.83
CA GLY A 81 -1.05 2.91 -7.22
C GLY A 81 -1.67 2.41 -5.93
N HIS A 82 -2.24 3.31 -5.13
CA HIS A 82 -3.00 2.96 -3.93
C HIS A 82 -4.17 3.93 -3.74
N LEU A 83 -5.40 3.39 -3.73
CA LEU A 83 -6.65 4.12 -3.62
C LEU A 83 -7.53 3.58 -2.48
N GLY A 84 -8.57 4.32 -2.14
CA GLY A 84 -9.48 4.01 -1.04
C GLY A 84 -9.00 4.61 0.28
N LEU A 85 -8.88 3.81 1.32
CA LEU A 85 -8.21 4.26 2.54
C LEU A 85 -6.71 4.33 2.27
N THR A 86 -6.19 5.54 2.29
CA THR A 86 -4.76 5.80 2.16
C THR A 86 -4.22 6.22 3.53
N PRO A 87 -3.42 5.36 4.22
CA PRO A 87 -2.95 5.63 5.58
C PRO A 87 -2.18 6.94 5.75
N GLN A 88 -1.55 7.44 4.70
CA GLN A 88 -0.86 8.74 4.74
C GLN A 88 -1.84 9.93 4.82
N SER A 89 -3.10 9.74 4.42
CA SER A 89 -4.16 10.75 4.51
C SER A 89 -5.06 10.58 5.74
N ILE A 90 -4.65 9.80 6.74
CA ILE A 90 -5.49 9.39 7.87
C ILE A 90 -6.05 10.58 8.67
N HIS A 91 -5.27 11.66 8.83
CA HIS A 91 -5.72 12.86 9.52
C HIS A 91 -6.80 13.61 8.76
N GLN A 92 -6.72 13.64 7.42
CA GLN A 92 -7.75 14.20 6.56
C GLN A 92 -9.06 13.40 6.64
N PHE A 93 -8.94 12.07 6.76
CA PHE A 93 -10.11 11.19 6.84
C PHE A 93 -10.73 11.10 8.23
N GLY A 94 -10.04 11.57 9.26
CA GLY A 94 -10.51 11.49 10.64
C GLY A 94 -10.53 10.08 11.21
N GLY A 95 -9.82 9.11 10.61
CA GLY A 95 -9.70 7.74 11.11
C GLY A 95 -9.70 6.67 10.00
N PHE A 96 -9.64 5.41 10.43
CA PHE A 96 -9.56 4.24 9.55
C PHE A 96 -10.93 3.72 9.10
N GLY A 97 -11.89 4.63 8.80
CA GLY A 97 -13.22 4.26 8.32
C GLY A 97 -13.22 3.62 6.92
N LEU A 98 -14.33 2.97 6.56
CA LEU A 98 -14.57 2.50 5.19
C LEU A 98 -14.72 3.71 4.26
N ARG A 99 -13.99 3.73 3.14
CA ARG A 99 -13.97 4.81 2.15
C ARG A 99 -14.91 4.53 0.98
N ALA A 100 -15.16 5.54 0.17
CA ALA A 100 -15.96 5.43 -1.06
C ALA A 100 -17.36 4.81 -0.86
N LYS A 101 -18.03 5.14 0.25
CA LYS A 101 -19.42 4.77 0.49
C LYS A 101 -20.38 5.68 -0.27
N GLU A 102 -20.05 6.96 -0.34
CA GLU A 102 -20.83 7.98 -1.01
C GLU A 102 -20.55 7.94 -2.51
N GLU A 103 -21.58 8.16 -3.34
CA GLU A 103 -21.50 8.05 -4.79
C GLU A 103 -20.39 8.93 -5.40
N ALA A 104 -20.22 10.14 -4.92
CA ALA A 104 -19.20 11.06 -5.41
C ALA A 104 -17.78 10.53 -5.18
N GLU A 105 -17.53 9.93 -4.00
CA GLU A 105 -16.23 9.34 -3.68
C GLU A 105 -16.01 8.04 -4.47
N ALA A 106 -17.05 7.22 -4.64
CA ALA A 106 -17.01 6.00 -5.44
C ALA A 106 -16.70 6.33 -6.92
N GLN A 107 -17.36 7.34 -7.48
CA GLN A 107 -17.12 7.78 -8.84
C GLN A 107 -15.68 8.31 -9.02
N LYS A 108 -15.20 9.15 -8.09
CA LYS A 108 -13.81 9.62 -8.10
C LYS A 108 -12.83 8.45 -8.07
N LEU A 109 -13.05 7.45 -7.23
CA LEU A 109 -12.19 6.27 -7.13
C LEU A 109 -12.13 5.49 -8.46
N LYS A 110 -13.26 5.32 -9.14
CA LYS A 110 -13.33 4.69 -10.47
C LYS A 110 -12.55 5.47 -11.54
N GLU A 111 -12.67 6.79 -11.51
CA GLU A 111 -11.93 7.69 -12.42
C GLU A 111 -10.43 7.65 -12.14
N ASP A 112 -10.04 7.70 -10.87
CA ASP A 112 -8.64 7.62 -10.45
C ASP A 112 -8.01 6.27 -10.84
N ALA A 113 -8.72 5.15 -10.69
CA ALA A 113 -8.20 3.83 -11.09
C ALA A 113 -7.89 3.78 -12.60
N LYS A 114 -8.80 4.27 -13.45
CA LYS A 114 -8.57 4.38 -14.89
C LYS A 114 -7.41 5.32 -15.23
N LEU A 115 -7.31 6.44 -14.52
CA LEU A 115 -6.21 7.38 -14.71
C LEU A 115 -4.86 6.74 -14.35
N LEU A 116 -4.77 6.01 -13.25
CA LEU A 116 -3.54 5.31 -12.83
C LEU A 116 -3.11 4.28 -13.88
N GLU A 117 -4.04 3.51 -14.45
CA GLU A 117 -3.75 2.62 -15.57
C GLU A 117 -3.19 3.39 -16.78
N GLN A 118 -3.84 4.49 -17.19
CA GLN A 118 -3.41 5.34 -18.32
C GLN A 118 -2.03 5.97 -18.09
N LEU A 119 -1.67 6.27 -16.85
CA LEU A 119 -0.36 6.79 -16.48
C LEU A 119 0.74 5.71 -16.49
N GLY A 120 0.37 4.43 -16.62
CA GLY A 120 1.30 3.31 -16.72
C GLY A 120 1.61 2.64 -15.37
N CYS A 121 0.76 2.81 -14.35
CA CYS A 121 0.84 1.96 -13.17
C CYS A 121 0.66 0.50 -13.58
N PHE A 122 1.44 -0.41 -12.99
CA PHE A 122 1.36 -1.84 -13.31
C PHE A 122 0.33 -2.60 -12.46
N ALA A 123 -0.10 -2.03 -11.33
CA ALA A 123 -1.12 -2.56 -10.42
C ALA A 123 -1.67 -1.45 -9.53
N ILE A 124 -2.80 -1.70 -8.87
CA ILE A 124 -3.40 -0.78 -7.89
C ILE A 124 -3.79 -1.56 -6.63
N VAL A 125 -3.46 -1.03 -5.46
CA VAL A 125 -4.02 -1.46 -4.18
C VAL A 125 -5.35 -0.74 -3.94
N LEU A 126 -6.39 -1.48 -3.55
CA LEU A 126 -7.66 -0.92 -3.06
C LEU A 126 -7.82 -1.30 -1.59
N GLU A 127 -7.85 -0.29 -0.71
CA GLU A 127 -7.95 -0.50 0.73
C GLU A 127 -9.26 0.01 1.30
N LYS A 128 -9.93 -0.86 2.11
CA LYS A 128 -11.11 -0.53 2.91
C LYS A 128 -12.19 0.25 2.14
N ILE A 129 -12.66 -0.33 1.05
CA ILE A 129 -13.79 0.15 0.24
C ILE A 129 -14.89 -0.93 0.15
N PRO A 130 -16.12 -0.59 -0.25
CA PRO A 130 -17.17 -1.58 -0.47
C PRO A 130 -16.74 -2.66 -1.48
N ALA A 131 -17.01 -3.94 -1.16
CA ALA A 131 -16.61 -5.08 -1.99
C ALA A 131 -17.17 -5.00 -3.44
N ALA A 132 -18.42 -4.58 -3.60
CA ALA A 132 -19.04 -4.41 -4.92
C ALA A 132 -18.32 -3.34 -5.76
N LEU A 133 -17.90 -2.24 -5.14
CA LEU A 133 -17.13 -1.19 -5.83
C LEU A 133 -15.74 -1.70 -6.23
N ALA A 134 -15.06 -2.46 -5.36
CA ALA A 134 -13.77 -3.04 -5.67
C ALA A 134 -13.84 -4.01 -6.86
N GLU A 135 -14.87 -4.85 -6.91
CA GLU A 135 -15.15 -5.76 -8.04
C GLU A 135 -15.45 -5.00 -9.34
N GLU A 136 -16.25 -3.92 -9.26
CA GLU A 136 -16.53 -3.05 -10.42
C GLU A 136 -15.23 -2.41 -10.96
N VAL A 137 -14.38 -1.90 -10.07
CA VAL A 137 -13.09 -1.32 -10.46
C VAL A 137 -12.19 -2.37 -11.10
N ALA A 138 -12.07 -3.57 -10.49
CA ALA A 138 -11.25 -4.66 -11.03
C ALA A 138 -11.68 -5.06 -12.46
N LYS A 139 -12.98 -5.05 -12.74
CA LYS A 139 -13.51 -5.31 -14.09
C LYS A 139 -13.32 -4.16 -15.08
N SER A 140 -13.06 -2.94 -14.59
CA SER A 140 -13.00 -1.72 -15.43
C SER A 140 -11.59 -1.36 -15.91
N VAL A 141 -10.54 -1.99 -15.36
CA VAL A 141 -9.13 -1.81 -15.72
C VAL A 141 -8.51 -3.14 -16.13
N ARG A 142 -7.35 -3.10 -16.80
CA ARG A 142 -6.62 -4.30 -17.26
C ARG A 142 -5.46 -4.69 -16.35
N ILE A 143 -5.04 -3.75 -15.50
CA ILE A 143 -3.95 -3.97 -14.55
C ILE A 143 -4.48 -4.65 -13.28
N PRO A 144 -3.67 -5.50 -12.62
CA PRO A 144 -4.09 -6.20 -11.41
C PRO A 144 -4.55 -5.26 -10.30
N ILE A 145 -5.66 -5.63 -9.66
CA ILE A 145 -6.19 -4.98 -8.46
C ILE A 145 -5.92 -5.86 -7.24
N ILE A 146 -5.21 -5.31 -6.26
CA ILE A 146 -4.86 -5.98 -5.01
C ILE A 146 -5.70 -5.40 -3.87
N GLY A 147 -6.55 -6.22 -3.25
CA GLY A 147 -7.47 -5.78 -2.19
C GLY A 147 -6.92 -5.98 -0.79
N ILE A 148 -7.26 -5.06 0.11
CA ILE A 148 -7.16 -5.24 1.55
C ILE A 148 -8.39 -4.61 2.23
N GLY A 149 -9.24 -5.44 2.84
CA GLY A 149 -10.54 -4.98 3.34
C GLY A 149 -11.48 -4.46 2.24
N ALA A 150 -11.35 -4.98 1.02
CA ALA A 150 -12.09 -4.57 -0.17
C ALA A 150 -12.91 -5.72 -0.79
N GLY A 151 -13.10 -6.82 -0.05
CA GLY A 151 -13.78 -8.02 -0.57
C GLY A 151 -12.85 -8.91 -1.39
N ASN A 152 -13.41 -9.97 -1.99
CA ASN A 152 -12.66 -10.99 -2.74
C ASN A 152 -12.88 -10.93 -4.27
N GLY A 153 -13.63 -9.95 -4.77
CA GLY A 153 -13.89 -9.76 -6.20
C GLY A 153 -12.78 -9.00 -6.94
N VAL A 154 -11.53 -9.20 -6.55
CA VAL A 154 -10.31 -8.55 -7.09
C VAL A 154 -9.26 -9.61 -7.43
N ASP A 155 -8.19 -9.23 -8.16
CA ASP A 155 -7.20 -10.17 -8.70
C ASP A 155 -6.25 -10.76 -7.64
N GLY A 156 -6.03 -10.04 -6.54
CA GLY A 156 -5.15 -10.49 -5.46
C GLY A 156 -5.52 -9.87 -4.11
N GLN A 157 -4.89 -10.39 -3.05
CA GLN A 157 -5.09 -9.92 -1.67
C GLN A 157 -3.74 -9.63 -1.02
N VAL A 158 -3.71 -8.63 -0.16
CA VAL A 158 -2.56 -8.34 0.69
C VAL A 158 -2.99 -8.26 2.16
N LEU A 159 -2.13 -8.70 3.06
CA LEU A 159 -2.29 -8.55 4.50
C LEU A 159 -1.03 -7.99 5.12
N VAL A 160 -1.19 -7.17 6.14
CA VAL A 160 -0.09 -6.74 7.01
C VAL A 160 0.46 -7.97 7.75
N MET A 161 1.76 -8.21 7.67
CA MET A 161 2.41 -9.39 8.24
C MET A 161 2.14 -9.54 9.75
N HIS A 162 2.20 -8.44 10.51
CA HIS A 162 1.91 -8.46 11.95
C HIS A 162 0.48 -8.92 12.26
N ASP A 163 -0.48 -8.49 11.44
CA ASP A 163 -1.88 -8.88 11.59
C ASP A 163 -2.08 -10.35 11.20
N MET A 164 -1.50 -10.77 10.07
CA MET A 164 -1.56 -12.14 9.57
C MET A 164 -1.00 -13.14 10.60
N LEU A 165 0.10 -12.79 11.26
CA LEU A 165 0.78 -13.64 12.23
C LEU A 165 0.23 -13.50 13.67
N GLY A 166 -0.74 -12.60 13.90
CA GLY A 166 -1.28 -12.37 15.23
C GLY A 166 -0.27 -11.83 16.23
N MET A 167 0.56 -10.87 15.78
CA MET A 167 1.56 -10.20 16.63
C MET A 167 0.97 -9.06 17.46
N SER A 168 -0.32 -8.71 17.25
CA SER A 168 -1.07 -7.74 18.05
C SER A 168 -2.45 -8.29 18.38
N ASN A 169 -2.90 -8.06 19.61
CA ASN A 169 -4.24 -8.44 20.09
C ASN A 169 -5.20 -7.23 20.17
N GLU A 170 -4.74 -6.03 19.83
CA GLU A 170 -5.55 -4.81 19.98
C GLU A 170 -6.38 -4.49 18.73
N PHE A 171 -5.99 -5.01 17.56
CA PHE A 171 -6.63 -4.71 16.29
C PHE A 171 -7.28 -5.95 15.68
N HIS A 172 -8.63 -5.95 15.60
CA HIS A 172 -9.43 -7.07 15.10
C HIS A 172 -10.44 -6.61 14.03
N PRO A 173 -10.02 -6.14 12.86
CA PRO A 173 -10.96 -5.76 11.81
C PRO A 173 -11.66 -7.00 11.23
N LYS A 174 -12.92 -6.85 10.83
CA LYS A 174 -13.75 -7.97 10.31
C LYS A 174 -13.16 -8.70 9.10
N PHE A 175 -12.32 -8.03 8.31
CA PHE A 175 -11.70 -8.62 7.13
C PHE A 175 -10.43 -9.42 7.42
N LEU A 176 -9.89 -9.30 8.64
CA LEU A 176 -8.62 -9.92 9.02
C LEU A 176 -8.82 -11.39 9.41
N ARG A 177 -8.13 -12.28 8.71
CA ARG A 177 -7.94 -13.66 9.14
C ARG A 177 -6.52 -13.81 9.70
N LYS A 178 -6.41 -14.18 10.97
CA LYS A 178 -5.13 -14.57 11.58
C LYS A 178 -4.79 -16.01 11.17
N TYR A 179 -3.53 -16.26 10.85
CA TYR A 179 -3.00 -17.58 10.48
C TYR A 179 -2.08 -18.16 11.56
N ALA A 180 -1.70 -17.33 12.53
CA ALA A 180 -0.95 -17.71 13.74
C ALA A 180 -1.34 -16.78 14.89
N ASN A 181 -0.86 -17.08 16.11
CA ASN A 181 -1.02 -16.25 17.30
C ASN A 181 0.34 -16.06 17.99
N LEU A 182 1.25 -15.35 17.32
CA LEU A 182 2.60 -15.18 17.82
C LEU A 182 2.66 -14.34 19.10
N GLN A 183 1.71 -13.47 19.36
CA GLN A 183 1.64 -12.68 20.58
C GLN A 183 1.60 -13.58 21.84
N GLU A 184 0.77 -14.62 21.81
CA GLU A 184 0.66 -15.56 22.94
C GLU A 184 1.95 -16.36 23.11
N VAL A 185 2.48 -16.90 22.02
CA VAL A 185 3.72 -17.69 22.04
C VAL A 185 4.90 -16.87 22.60
N ILE A 186 5.04 -15.62 22.17
CA ILE A 186 6.10 -14.73 22.66
C ILE A 186 5.91 -14.41 24.14
N ASN A 187 4.69 -14.07 24.56
CA ASN A 187 4.39 -13.75 25.95
C ASN A 187 4.66 -14.95 26.87
N GLU A 188 4.25 -16.14 26.47
CA GLU A 188 4.48 -17.37 27.23
C GLU A 188 5.98 -17.68 27.36
N ALA A 189 6.73 -17.60 26.26
CA ALA A 189 8.17 -17.82 26.28
C ALA A 189 8.91 -16.83 27.19
N VAL A 190 8.56 -15.54 27.13
CA VAL A 190 9.17 -14.51 27.99
C VAL A 190 8.78 -14.75 29.47
N THR A 191 7.51 -15.09 29.74
CA THR A 191 7.06 -15.39 31.10
C THR A 191 7.84 -16.56 31.70
N HIS A 192 8.04 -17.65 30.95
CA HIS A 192 8.85 -18.80 31.39
C HIS A 192 10.32 -18.45 31.60
N TYR A 193 10.87 -17.52 30.81
CA TYR A 193 12.27 -17.10 30.98
C TYR A 193 12.50 -16.31 32.28
N ILE A 194 11.54 -15.49 32.69
CA ILE A 194 11.66 -14.61 33.88
C ILE A 194 11.18 -15.28 35.19
N ALA A 195 10.54 -16.45 35.15
CA ALA A 195 10.10 -17.22 36.33
C ALA A 195 11.25 -18.02 36.93
#